data_d9020c02464a82c4240ae10fe916f058
#
_entry.id   d9020c02464a82c4240ae10fe916f058
#
_cell.length_a   1.000
_cell.length_b   1.000
_cell.length_c   1.000
_cell.angle_alpha   90.00
_cell.angle_beta   90.00
_cell.angle_gamma   90.00
#
_symmetry.space_group_name_H-M   'P 1'
#
loop_
_entity.id
_entity.type
_entity.pdbx_description
1 polymer ?
#
loop_
_entity_poly.entity_id
_entity_poly.type
_entity_poly.pdbx_seq_one_letter_code
_entity_poly.pdbx_strand_id
1 'polypeptide(L)'
;MINPIISFLLLLSLSYSQQIPEEKPNIVLILADDLGWSDIGSYGSEVETPNLDWLAENGVRFTQMYNTSKCNPSRAALITGLYAQQVGYGATYLQPLENGITVGELLQSAGYRTLWAGKHHGYDHPMDRGFDRYYGLKEGASNHFNPGPRRENEPGPAQKRPDRPFYEDRKLMQPYSVQQDYYSTDYFTKYALQWLDEYKEDEKPFFLYLAYTAPHDPLMAWPEDIDKYKGKYAQGYEAVRKKRFEKQKKLGIIDESYALTEPTYVPWESLSDSARQVEELKMEVYAAMIDRMDQKIGEIIQKLRTQGKLDNTVFLFLSDNGASAE
;
A
#
# COMPACT_ATOMS: atom_id res chain seq x y z
N MET A 1 -8.75 -16.47 -65.92
CA MET A 1 -9.39 -17.38 -64.95
C MET A 1 -8.65 -17.22 -63.62
N ILE A 2 -9.22 -16.50 -62.72
CA ILE A 2 -8.63 -16.23 -61.40
C ILE A 2 -8.98 -17.41 -60.48
N ASN A 3 -7.97 -18.01 -59.91
CA ASN A 3 -8.04 -19.23 -59.11
C ASN A 3 -8.92 -19.02 -57.85
N PRO A 4 -10.03 -19.74 -57.63
CA PRO A 4 -10.97 -19.52 -56.54
C PRO A 4 -10.36 -19.76 -55.12
N ILE A 5 -9.18 -20.37 -55.04
CA ILE A 5 -8.47 -20.62 -53.76
C ILE A 5 -7.85 -19.34 -53.21
N ILE A 6 -7.48 -18.37 -54.04
CA ILE A 6 -6.88 -17.10 -53.59
C ILE A 6 -7.95 -16.16 -53.02
N SER A 7 -9.18 -16.22 -53.51
CA SER A 7 -10.31 -15.41 -53.00
C SER A 7 -10.80 -15.85 -51.62
N PHE A 8 -10.59 -17.12 -51.23
CA PHE A 8 -11.03 -17.61 -49.91
C PHE A 8 -10.04 -17.29 -48.80
N LEU A 9 -8.77 -17.12 -49.13
CA LEU A 9 -7.73 -16.71 -48.16
C LEU A 9 -7.76 -15.20 -47.83
N LEU A 10 -8.30 -14.38 -48.72
CA LEU A 10 -8.45 -12.93 -48.46
C LEU A 10 -9.65 -12.58 -47.56
N LEU A 11 -10.62 -13.48 -47.45
CA LEU A 11 -11.83 -13.26 -46.62
C LEU A 11 -11.63 -13.69 -45.15
N LEU A 12 -10.60 -14.48 -44.85
CA LEU A 12 -10.28 -14.93 -43.49
C LEU A 12 -9.36 -13.97 -42.74
N SER A 13 -8.78 -12.97 -43.38
CA SER A 13 -7.90 -11.99 -42.75
C SER A 13 -8.58 -10.75 -42.19
N LEU A 14 -9.90 -10.64 -42.36
CA LEU A 14 -10.70 -9.44 -42.00
C LEU A 14 -11.50 -9.57 -40.69
N SER A 15 -11.36 -10.65 -39.92
CA SER A 15 -12.25 -10.91 -38.79
C SER A 15 -11.55 -10.92 -37.42
N TYR A 16 -10.31 -10.43 -37.29
CA TYR A 16 -9.66 -10.24 -36.02
C TYR A 16 -9.31 -8.76 -35.78
N SER A 17 -10.29 -7.88 -35.90
CA SER A 17 -10.24 -6.68 -35.11
C SER A 17 -10.69 -7.09 -33.69
N GLN A 18 -9.77 -7.42 -32.82
CA GLN A 18 -10.06 -7.35 -31.40
C GLN A 18 -10.56 -5.93 -31.14
N GLN A 19 -11.86 -5.78 -30.96
CA GLN A 19 -12.39 -4.59 -30.31
C GLN A 19 -11.71 -4.52 -28.94
N ILE A 20 -10.69 -3.67 -28.85
CA ILE A 20 -10.19 -3.21 -27.54
C ILE A 20 -11.44 -2.68 -26.84
N PRO A 21 -11.74 -3.14 -25.61
CA PRO A 21 -12.89 -2.61 -24.90
C PRO A 21 -12.78 -1.09 -24.88
N GLU A 22 -13.81 -0.40 -25.34
CA GLU A 22 -13.88 1.08 -25.35
C GLU A 22 -13.89 1.64 -23.92
N GLU A 23 -14.11 0.77 -22.94
CA GLU A 23 -14.27 1.13 -21.53
C GLU A 23 -12.92 1.16 -20.82
N LYS A 24 -12.54 2.35 -20.36
CA LYS A 24 -11.31 2.56 -19.58
C LYS A 24 -11.39 1.79 -18.24
N PRO A 25 -10.36 1.07 -17.83
CA PRO A 25 -10.38 0.35 -16.57
C PRO A 25 -10.37 1.30 -15.38
N ASN A 26 -10.98 0.88 -14.27
CA ASN A 26 -10.73 1.49 -12.98
C ASN A 26 -9.32 1.14 -12.50
N ILE A 27 -8.75 1.98 -11.66
CA ILE A 27 -7.39 1.79 -11.14
C ILE A 27 -7.43 1.93 -9.61
N VAL A 28 -6.92 0.92 -8.91
CA VAL A 28 -6.71 0.94 -7.47
C VAL A 28 -5.22 0.82 -7.22
N LEU A 29 -4.59 1.90 -6.76
CA LEU A 29 -3.19 1.93 -6.35
C LEU A 29 -3.14 1.86 -4.83
N ILE A 30 -2.56 0.80 -4.29
CA ILE A 30 -2.41 0.55 -2.86
C ILE A 30 -0.96 0.68 -2.47
N LEU A 31 -0.66 1.55 -1.51
CA LEU A 31 0.68 1.76 -1.02
C LEU A 31 0.75 1.44 0.48
N ALA A 32 1.61 0.49 0.85
CA ALA A 32 2.01 0.24 2.22
C ALA A 32 3.16 1.17 2.63
N ASP A 33 3.33 1.40 3.93
CA ASP A 33 4.32 2.28 4.53
C ASP A 33 5.28 1.45 5.39
N ASP A 34 6.56 1.41 5.02
CA ASP A 34 7.60 0.62 5.70
C ASP A 34 7.35 -0.91 5.69
N LEU A 35 6.71 -1.44 4.68
CA LEU A 35 6.51 -2.88 4.53
C LEU A 35 7.75 -3.54 3.92
N GLY A 36 8.28 -4.54 4.59
CA GLY A 36 9.41 -5.33 4.09
C GLY A 36 9.05 -6.16 2.87
N TRP A 37 10.02 -6.34 1.98
CA TRP A 37 9.86 -7.06 0.72
C TRP A 37 9.24 -8.46 0.87
N SER A 38 9.58 -9.18 1.95
CA SER A 38 9.12 -10.54 2.18
C SER A 38 8.01 -10.66 3.23
N ASP A 39 7.33 -9.56 3.58
CA ASP A 39 6.40 -9.54 4.72
C ASP A 39 4.94 -9.90 4.35
N ILE A 40 4.68 -10.27 3.09
CA ILE A 40 3.39 -10.81 2.65
C ILE A 40 3.51 -12.26 2.17
N GLY A 41 2.42 -13.04 2.23
CA GLY A 41 2.39 -14.46 1.96
C GLY A 41 2.91 -14.86 0.58
N SER A 42 2.52 -14.09 -0.45
CA SER A 42 2.96 -14.29 -1.84
C SER A 42 4.47 -14.11 -2.06
N TYR A 43 5.19 -13.47 -1.14
CA TYR A 43 6.66 -13.34 -1.13
C TYR A 43 7.33 -14.15 -0.01
N GLY A 44 6.60 -15.08 0.60
CA GLY A 44 7.19 -16.08 1.50
C GLY A 44 6.92 -15.87 2.98
N SER A 45 6.22 -14.81 3.39
CA SER A 45 5.90 -14.54 4.79
C SER A 45 5.07 -15.65 5.45
N GLU A 46 5.16 -15.70 6.78
CA GLU A 46 4.25 -16.42 7.66
C GLU A 46 3.02 -15.59 8.04
N VAL A 47 3.02 -14.30 7.73
CA VAL A 47 1.86 -13.41 7.93
C VAL A 47 0.75 -13.79 6.96
N GLU A 48 -0.46 -13.87 7.47
CA GLU A 48 -1.62 -14.22 6.67
C GLU A 48 -2.12 -13.02 5.85
N THR A 49 -1.95 -13.10 4.53
CA THR A 49 -2.35 -12.04 3.59
C THR A 49 -3.16 -12.59 2.41
N PRO A 50 -4.29 -13.27 2.68
CA PRO A 50 -5.03 -14.00 1.64
C PRO A 50 -5.54 -13.11 0.49
N ASN A 51 -5.82 -11.83 0.72
CA ASN A 51 -6.31 -10.92 -0.30
C ASN A 51 -5.17 -10.43 -1.21
N LEU A 52 -4.00 -10.13 -0.65
CA LEU A 52 -2.79 -9.80 -1.41
C LEU A 52 -2.27 -11.04 -2.15
N ASP A 53 -2.36 -12.22 -1.53
CA ASP A 53 -2.00 -13.47 -2.18
C ASP A 53 -2.93 -13.75 -3.38
N TRP A 54 -4.23 -13.49 -3.25
CA TRP A 54 -5.18 -13.58 -4.35
C TRP A 54 -4.84 -12.60 -5.50
N LEU A 55 -4.45 -11.35 -5.19
CA LEU A 55 -3.98 -10.40 -6.22
C LEU A 55 -2.73 -10.93 -6.94
N ALA A 56 -1.80 -11.53 -6.20
CA ALA A 56 -0.57 -12.09 -6.74
C ALA A 56 -0.83 -13.33 -7.63
N GLU A 57 -1.81 -14.16 -7.28
CA GLU A 57 -2.21 -15.35 -8.04
C GLU A 57 -2.95 -14.99 -9.34
N ASN A 58 -3.67 -13.86 -9.35
CA ASN A 58 -4.43 -13.38 -10.51
C ASN A 58 -3.73 -12.26 -11.30
N GLY A 59 -2.45 -11.99 -11.00
CA GLY A 59 -1.69 -10.90 -11.58
C GLY A 59 -0.21 -11.23 -11.79
N VAL A 60 0.61 -10.21 -11.72
CA VAL A 60 2.06 -10.29 -11.89
C VAL A 60 2.77 -9.91 -10.61
N ARG A 61 3.70 -10.75 -10.15
CA ARG A 61 4.60 -10.46 -9.04
C ARG A 61 5.95 -10.00 -9.57
N PHE A 62 6.39 -8.82 -9.15
CA PHE A 62 7.70 -8.30 -9.49
C PHE A 62 8.74 -8.77 -8.47
N THR A 63 9.77 -9.44 -8.91
CA THR A 63 10.89 -9.89 -8.07
C THR A 63 12.03 -8.87 -7.99
N GLN A 64 12.03 -7.89 -8.89
CA GLN A 64 13.04 -6.84 -8.98
C GLN A 64 12.36 -5.50 -9.24
N MET A 65 11.73 -4.96 -8.22
CA MET A 65 11.19 -3.61 -8.20
C MET A 65 11.93 -2.79 -7.16
N TYR A 66 12.37 -1.60 -7.54
CA TYR A 66 13.18 -0.72 -6.69
C TYR A 66 12.44 0.59 -6.43
N ASN A 67 12.59 1.10 -5.23
CA ASN A 67 12.13 2.42 -4.81
C ASN A 67 13.33 3.28 -4.38
N THR A 68 13.09 4.45 -3.81
CA THR A 68 14.16 5.36 -3.35
C THR A 68 14.59 5.10 -1.90
N SER A 69 14.18 3.98 -1.32
CA SER A 69 14.51 3.55 0.05
C SER A 69 14.13 4.54 1.15
N LYS A 70 13.17 5.43 0.87
CA LYS A 70 12.61 6.39 1.83
C LYS A 70 11.22 6.83 1.39
N CYS A 71 10.28 6.94 2.34
CA CYS A 71 8.87 7.16 2.08
C CYS A 71 8.57 8.43 1.25
N ASN A 72 9.05 9.60 1.64
CA ASN A 72 8.74 10.85 0.94
C ASN A 72 9.21 10.85 -0.53
N PRO A 73 10.49 10.58 -0.88
CA PRO A 73 10.92 10.60 -2.26
C PRO A 73 10.33 9.45 -3.09
N SER A 74 10.05 8.29 -2.51
CA SER A 74 9.36 7.21 -3.21
C SER A 74 7.94 7.60 -3.59
N ARG A 75 7.21 8.26 -2.68
CA ARG A 75 5.85 8.75 -2.95
C ARG A 75 5.84 9.81 -4.02
N ALA A 76 6.79 10.76 -4.00
CA ALA A 76 6.94 11.77 -5.06
C ALA A 76 7.24 11.12 -6.42
N ALA A 77 8.17 10.16 -6.46
CA ALA A 77 8.48 9.42 -7.68
C ALA A 77 7.28 8.62 -8.20
N LEU A 78 6.53 7.95 -7.30
CA LEU A 78 5.36 7.15 -7.65
C LEU A 78 4.25 7.98 -8.30
N ILE A 79 3.94 9.15 -7.72
CA ILE A 79 2.82 9.96 -8.22
C ILE A 79 3.18 10.83 -9.42
N THR A 80 4.47 10.99 -9.75
CA THR A 80 4.92 11.83 -10.89
C THR A 80 5.55 11.03 -12.02
N GLY A 81 5.96 9.78 -11.77
CA GLY A 81 6.71 8.97 -12.73
C GLY A 81 8.14 9.49 -12.98
N LEU A 82 8.65 10.40 -12.15
CA LEU A 82 9.97 11.03 -12.26
C LEU A 82 10.81 10.71 -11.02
N TYR A 83 12.13 10.78 -11.14
CA TYR A 83 12.97 10.72 -9.93
C TYR A 83 12.64 11.87 -8.98
N ALA A 84 12.64 11.58 -7.69
CA ALA A 84 12.29 12.57 -6.66
C ALA A 84 13.09 13.87 -6.77
N GLN A 85 14.37 13.78 -7.12
CA GLN A 85 15.26 14.94 -7.32
C GLN A 85 14.83 15.83 -8.49
N GLN A 86 14.23 15.26 -9.53
CA GLN A 86 13.74 16.01 -10.70
C GLN A 86 12.52 16.87 -10.35
N VAL A 87 11.75 16.45 -9.34
CA VAL A 87 10.55 17.14 -8.87
C VAL A 87 10.74 17.89 -7.55
N GLY A 88 12.01 18.12 -7.15
CA GLY A 88 12.34 18.94 -5.99
C GLY A 88 12.37 18.20 -4.63
N TYR A 89 12.13 16.89 -4.59
CA TYR A 89 12.06 16.10 -3.33
C TYR A 89 13.34 15.35 -2.97
N GLY A 90 14.51 15.78 -3.42
CA GLY A 90 15.77 15.07 -3.14
C GLY A 90 16.25 15.18 -1.70
N ALA A 91 16.16 16.36 -1.08
CA ALA A 91 16.67 16.64 0.25
C ALA A 91 15.56 16.95 1.27
N THR A 92 14.43 17.47 0.81
CA THR A 92 13.31 17.92 1.62
C THR A 92 12.00 17.74 0.88
N TYR A 93 10.89 17.66 1.60
CA TYR A 93 9.52 17.72 1.08
C TYR A 93 8.81 19.04 1.47
N LEU A 94 9.56 20.02 1.98
CA LEU A 94 9.01 21.29 2.49
C LEU A 94 8.83 22.33 1.37
N GLN A 95 8.67 21.86 0.14
CA GLN A 95 8.43 22.72 -1.04
C GLN A 95 7.45 22.03 -1.99
N PRO A 96 6.74 22.78 -2.85
CA PRO A 96 5.86 22.21 -3.87
C PRO A 96 6.61 21.27 -4.82
N LEU A 97 5.87 20.30 -5.40
CA LEU A 97 6.38 19.50 -6.51
C LEU A 97 6.62 20.40 -7.73
N GLU A 98 7.82 20.33 -8.28
CA GLU A 98 8.24 21.09 -9.44
C GLU A 98 8.41 20.20 -10.68
N ASN A 99 8.44 20.80 -11.86
CA ASN A 99 8.83 20.15 -13.13
C ASN A 99 8.06 18.89 -13.50
N GLY A 100 6.88 18.66 -12.94
CA GLY A 100 6.09 17.45 -13.21
C GLY A 100 4.61 17.62 -12.90
N ILE A 101 3.79 16.83 -13.58
CA ILE A 101 2.38 16.61 -13.25
C ILE A 101 2.25 15.32 -12.46
N THR A 102 1.21 15.22 -11.66
CA THR A 102 0.91 13.98 -10.93
C THR A 102 0.05 13.04 -11.77
N VAL A 103 0.06 11.76 -11.41
CA VAL A 103 -0.87 10.78 -11.96
C VAL A 103 -2.34 11.20 -11.72
N GLY A 104 -2.62 11.91 -10.62
CA GLY A 104 -3.93 12.50 -10.34
C GLY A 104 -4.34 13.52 -11.40
N GLU A 105 -3.47 14.50 -11.69
CA GLU A 105 -3.69 15.51 -12.74
C GLU A 105 -3.87 14.87 -14.12
N LEU A 106 -3.03 13.86 -14.44
CA LEU A 106 -3.10 13.14 -15.71
C LEU A 106 -4.43 12.39 -15.85
N LEU A 107 -4.80 11.59 -14.87
CA LEU A 107 -6.02 10.76 -14.93
C LEU A 107 -7.28 11.61 -14.83
N GLN A 108 -7.27 12.70 -14.03
CA GLN A 108 -8.38 13.65 -13.99
C GLN A 108 -8.61 14.27 -15.37
N SER A 109 -7.54 14.69 -16.07
CA SER A 109 -7.63 15.23 -17.43
C SER A 109 -8.11 14.19 -18.45
N ALA A 110 -7.86 12.90 -18.18
CA ALA A 110 -8.36 11.78 -18.98
C ALA A 110 -9.81 11.38 -18.64
N GLY A 111 -10.48 12.10 -17.73
CA GLY A 111 -11.88 11.90 -17.37
C GLY A 111 -12.14 10.93 -16.23
N TYR A 112 -11.11 10.55 -15.48
CA TYR A 112 -11.27 9.72 -14.28
C TYR A 112 -11.83 10.53 -13.10
N ARG A 113 -12.56 9.86 -12.23
CA ARG A 113 -12.79 10.30 -10.85
C ARG A 113 -11.57 9.95 -10.02
N THR A 114 -10.92 10.92 -9.39
CA THR A 114 -9.64 10.74 -8.70
C THR A 114 -9.80 10.88 -7.19
N LEU A 115 -9.46 9.82 -6.46
CA LEU A 115 -9.73 9.65 -5.03
C LEU A 115 -8.44 9.30 -4.30
N TRP A 116 -8.15 9.95 -3.18
CA TRP A 116 -6.98 9.63 -2.36
C TRP A 116 -7.37 9.48 -0.89
N ALA A 117 -7.22 8.28 -0.33
CA ALA A 117 -7.36 8.03 1.11
C ALA A 117 -6.01 7.60 1.71
N GLY A 118 -5.57 8.28 2.76
CA GLY A 118 -4.37 7.90 3.51
C GLY A 118 -3.25 8.92 3.57
N LYS A 119 -2.03 8.43 3.79
CA LYS A 119 -0.82 9.23 3.96
C LYS A 119 -0.41 9.94 2.67
N HIS A 120 -0.16 11.23 2.78
CA HIS A 120 0.40 12.03 1.68
C HIS A 120 1.93 12.13 1.76
N HIS A 121 2.45 12.65 2.86
CA HIS A 121 3.87 12.91 3.07
C HIS A 121 4.48 13.84 2.01
N GLY A 122 3.77 14.91 1.67
CA GLY A 122 4.18 15.91 0.69
C GLY A 122 3.75 17.32 1.08
N TYR A 123 4.15 18.31 0.28
CA TYR A 123 3.88 19.72 0.52
C TYR A 123 2.52 20.16 -0.02
N ASP A 124 2.27 19.89 -1.30
CA ASP A 124 1.05 20.30 -1.99
C ASP A 124 -0.18 19.63 -1.37
N HIS A 125 -1.33 20.30 -1.47
CA HIS A 125 -2.58 19.63 -1.09
C HIS A 125 -3.00 18.69 -2.23
N PRO A 126 -3.38 17.41 -1.97
CA PRO A 126 -3.75 16.47 -3.04
C PRO A 126 -4.80 16.99 -4.02
N MET A 127 -5.81 17.73 -3.53
CA MET A 127 -6.84 18.31 -4.38
C MET A 127 -6.34 19.48 -5.27
N ASP A 128 -5.16 20.03 -5.01
CA ASP A 128 -4.49 21.00 -5.91
C ASP A 128 -3.64 20.29 -6.96
N ARG A 129 -3.47 18.98 -6.82
CA ARG A 129 -2.67 18.11 -7.66
C ARG A 129 -3.50 17.00 -8.31
N GLY A 130 -4.73 17.34 -8.71
CA GLY A 130 -5.60 16.52 -9.56
C GLY A 130 -6.38 15.42 -8.85
N PHE A 131 -6.62 15.52 -7.54
CA PHE A 131 -7.53 14.63 -6.82
C PHE A 131 -8.85 15.33 -6.50
N ASP A 132 -9.98 14.68 -6.82
CA ASP A 132 -11.32 15.19 -6.54
C ASP A 132 -11.69 15.10 -5.07
N ARG A 133 -11.19 14.06 -4.38
CA ARG A 133 -11.42 13.82 -2.94
C ARG A 133 -10.11 13.46 -2.25
N TYR A 134 -9.99 13.88 -1.02
CA TYR A 134 -8.87 13.53 -0.15
C TYR A 134 -9.33 13.32 1.29
N TYR A 135 -8.91 12.22 1.91
CA TYR A 135 -8.99 12.03 3.34
C TYR A 135 -7.68 11.43 3.84
N GLY A 136 -7.00 12.12 4.74
CA GLY A 136 -5.76 11.54 5.27
C GLY A 136 -4.80 12.48 5.96
N LEU A 137 -3.68 11.87 6.33
CA LEU A 137 -2.54 12.47 6.99
C LEU A 137 -1.65 13.20 5.98
N LYS A 138 -1.45 14.50 6.15
CA LYS A 138 -0.53 15.27 5.28
C LYS A 138 0.93 14.93 5.52
N GLU A 139 1.32 14.64 6.75
CA GLU A 139 2.70 14.37 7.18
C GLU A 139 3.09 12.88 7.06
N GLY A 140 4.30 12.54 7.56
CA GLY A 140 4.92 11.24 7.38
C GLY A 140 4.40 10.14 8.31
N ALA A 141 4.03 10.46 9.55
CA ALA A 141 3.60 9.47 10.54
C ALA A 141 2.66 10.06 11.59
N SER A 142 1.83 9.22 12.17
CA SER A 142 0.96 9.55 13.31
C SER A 142 0.66 8.31 14.14
N ASN A 143 0.13 8.49 15.34
CA ASN A 143 -0.44 7.40 16.10
C ASN A 143 -1.64 6.79 15.33
N HIS A 144 -1.68 5.46 15.21
CA HIS A 144 -2.70 4.78 14.42
C HIS A 144 -4.10 4.82 15.03
N PHE A 145 -4.20 4.95 16.37
CA PHE A 145 -5.48 5.07 17.09
C PHE A 145 -5.84 6.52 17.42
N ASN A 146 -4.89 7.46 17.25
CA ASN A 146 -5.14 8.86 17.57
C ASN A 146 -4.21 9.80 16.78
N PRO A 147 -4.61 10.29 15.61
CA PRO A 147 -3.82 11.27 14.86
C PRO A 147 -3.88 12.68 15.44
N GLY A 148 -4.72 12.91 16.45
CA GLY A 148 -4.90 14.18 17.12
C GLY A 148 -3.93 14.44 18.26
N PRO A 149 -4.29 15.34 19.20
CA PRO A 149 -3.46 15.63 20.36
C PRO A 149 -3.20 14.37 21.19
N ARG A 150 -1.94 14.19 21.57
CA ARG A 150 -1.50 13.04 22.37
C ARG A 150 -2.23 13.00 23.70
N ARG A 151 -2.81 11.86 24.03
CA ARG A 151 -3.39 11.57 25.34
C ARG A 151 -2.30 11.20 26.34
N GLU A 152 -2.61 11.33 27.64
CA GLU A 152 -1.71 10.88 28.71
C GLU A 152 -1.44 9.38 28.56
N ASN A 153 -0.15 8.98 28.67
CA ASN A 153 0.33 7.62 28.53
C ASN A 153 0.12 6.95 27.15
N GLU A 154 -0.25 7.70 26.15
CA GLU A 154 -0.42 7.20 24.79
C GLU A 154 0.94 7.17 24.08
N PRO A 155 1.31 6.05 23.41
CA PRO A 155 2.50 6.01 22.58
C PRO A 155 2.34 7.02 21.44
N GLY A 156 3.43 7.70 21.11
CA GLY A 156 3.44 8.64 19.98
C GLY A 156 4.53 8.29 18.99
N PRO A 157 4.46 8.81 17.78
CA PRO A 157 5.59 8.74 16.86
C PRO A 157 6.80 9.40 17.49
N ALA A 158 8.01 8.97 17.14
CA ALA A 158 9.27 9.50 17.63
C ALA A 158 9.42 11.03 17.45
N GLN A 159 8.59 11.63 16.62
CA GLN A 159 8.60 13.06 16.34
C GLN A 159 7.87 13.87 17.44
N LYS A 160 8.44 15.03 17.76
CA LYS A 160 8.05 15.90 18.89
C LYS A 160 6.78 16.74 18.69
N ARG A 161 5.99 16.54 17.62
CA ARG A 161 4.76 17.32 17.39
C ARG A 161 3.57 16.67 18.09
N PRO A 162 2.75 17.45 18.82
CA PRO A 162 1.63 16.91 19.61
C PRO A 162 0.45 16.46 18.75
N ASP A 163 0.31 17.01 17.56
CA ASP A 163 -0.78 16.73 16.62
C ASP A 163 -0.28 16.80 15.18
N ARG A 164 -1.00 16.14 14.30
CA ARG A 164 -0.67 16.05 12.88
C ARG A 164 -1.76 16.69 12.02
N PRO A 165 -1.40 17.43 10.96
CA PRO A 165 -2.36 17.92 9.98
C PRO A 165 -3.07 16.75 9.30
N PHE A 166 -4.36 16.66 9.53
CA PHE A 166 -5.26 15.72 8.89
C PHE A 166 -6.28 16.49 8.07
N TYR A 167 -6.69 15.97 6.94
CA TYR A 167 -7.64 16.64 6.06
C TYR A 167 -8.80 15.71 5.70
N GLU A 168 -9.98 16.30 5.60
CA GLU A 168 -11.13 15.75 4.90
C GLU A 168 -11.47 16.74 3.77
N ASP A 169 -11.20 16.33 2.55
CA ASP A 169 -11.14 17.21 1.39
C ASP A 169 -10.25 18.43 1.69
N ARG A 170 -10.76 19.66 1.58
CA ARG A 170 -10.00 20.88 1.87
C ARG A 170 -10.09 21.33 3.33
N LYS A 171 -10.86 20.61 4.15
CA LYS A 171 -11.02 20.94 5.55
C LYS A 171 -9.87 20.41 6.38
N LEU A 172 -9.08 21.32 6.97
CA LEU A 172 -8.08 20.95 7.97
C LEU A 172 -8.79 20.50 9.26
N MET A 173 -8.50 19.28 9.68
CA MET A 173 -8.99 18.69 10.93
C MET A 173 -7.86 18.75 11.97
N GLN A 174 -7.76 19.89 12.67
CA GLN A 174 -6.72 20.12 13.66
C GLN A 174 -7.24 21.01 14.79
N PRO A 175 -7.30 20.53 16.06
CA PRO A 175 -6.98 19.17 16.46
C PRO A 175 -7.99 18.16 15.91
N TYR A 176 -7.51 16.97 15.50
CA TYR A 176 -8.40 15.92 15.02
C TYR A 176 -8.91 15.06 16.18
N SER A 177 -10.16 15.27 16.56
CA SER A 177 -10.83 14.45 17.57
C SER A 177 -11.45 13.23 16.91
N VAL A 178 -10.89 12.07 17.16
CA VAL A 178 -11.32 10.80 16.57
C VAL A 178 -12.32 10.06 17.46
N GLN A 179 -13.14 9.21 16.81
CA GLN A 179 -14.04 8.28 17.49
C GLN A 179 -13.24 7.22 18.28
N GLN A 180 -13.91 6.51 19.20
CA GLN A 180 -13.25 5.47 20.00
C GLN A 180 -12.79 4.26 19.17
N ASP A 181 -13.49 3.97 18.08
CA ASP A 181 -13.22 2.89 17.14
C ASP A 181 -12.25 3.30 16.02
N TYR A 182 -11.60 4.46 16.14
CA TYR A 182 -10.67 4.93 15.14
C TYR A 182 -9.41 4.05 15.10
N TYR A 183 -9.10 3.57 13.91
CA TYR A 183 -7.80 3.02 13.54
C TYR A 183 -7.49 3.47 12.11
N SER A 184 -6.29 4.01 11.87
CA SER A 184 -5.96 4.68 10.60
C SER A 184 -6.24 3.81 9.38
N THR A 185 -5.81 2.55 9.39
CA THR A 185 -6.04 1.58 8.32
C THR A 185 -7.54 1.38 8.03
N ASP A 186 -8.34 1.25 9.07
CA ASP A 186 -9.80 1.09 8.96
C ASP A 186 -10.46 2.33 8.38
N TYR A 187 -10.05 3.51 8.84
CA TYR A 187 -10.67 4.76 8.42
C TYR A 187 -10.28 5.17 7.00
N PHE A 188 -9.04 4.92 6.55
CA PHE A 188 -8.68 5.12 5.15
C PHE A 188 -9.51 4.24 4.23
N THR A 189 -9.70 2.98 4.59
CA THR A 189 -10.56 2.04 3.85
C THR A 189 -12.03 2.48 3.90
N LYS A 190 -12.52 2.93 5.05
CA LYS A 190 -13.89 3.42 5.21
C LYS A 190 -14.20 4.57 4.25
N TYR A 191 -13.33 5.57 4.15
CA TYR A 191 -13.49 6.68 3.22
C TYR A 191 -13.42 6.22 1.76
N ALA A 192 -12.50 5.33 1.43
CA ALA A 192 -12.43 4.72 0.10
C ALA A 192 -13.75 4.00 -0.27
N LEU A 193 -14.28 3.17 0.64
CA LEU A 193 -15.55 2.46 0.45
C LEU A 193 -16.74 3.41 0.31
N GLN A 194 -16.78 4.48 1.11
CA GLN A 194 -17.81 5.52 1.02
C GLN A 194 -17.80 6.19 -0.36
N TRP A 195 -16.64 6.54 -0.89
CA TRP A 195 -16.55 7.15 -2.21
C TRP A 195 -16.89 6.16 -3.33
N LEU A 196 -16.50 4.89 -3.21
CA LEU A 196 -16.93 3.85 -4.15
C LEU A 196 -18.44 3.66 -4.17
N ASP A 197 -19.13 3.86 -3.03
CA ASP A 197 -20.60 3.87 -2.99
C ASP A 197 -21.19 5.18 -3.52
N GLU A 198 -20.60 6.32 -3.19
CA GLU A 198 -21.03 7.64 -3.66
C GLU A 198 -21.02 7.74 -5.20
N TYR A 199 -19.96 7.19 -5.81
CA TYR A 199 -19.74 7.24 -7.25
C TYR A 199 -20.05 5.91 -7.98
N LYS A 200 -20.81 5.02 -7.36
CA LYS A 200 -21.11 3.71 -7.97
C LYS A 200 -21.88 3.81 -9.30
N GLU A 201 -22.74 4.82 -9.45
CA GLU A 201 -23.53 5.10 -10.66
C GLU A 201 -22.84 6.11 -11.59
N ASP A 202 -21.63 6.58 -11.26
CA ASP A 202 -20.88 7.46 -12.16
C ASP A 202 -20.35 6.65 -13.34
N GLU A 203 -20.58 7.13 -14.56
CA GLU A 203 -20.08 6.51 -15.79
C GLU A 203 -18.57 6.67 -15.97
N LYS A 204 -17.95 7.57 -15.18
CA LYS A 204 -16.50 7.76 -15.22
C LYS A 204 -15.76 6.60 -14.56
N PRO A 205 -14.65 6.14 -15.15
CA PRO A 205 -13.74 5.27 -14.45
C PRO A 205 -13.15 6.01 -13.25
N PHE A 206 -12.74 5.29 -12.22
CA PHE A 206 -12.09 5.91 -11.07
C PHE A 206 -10.62 5.50 -10.95
N PHE A 207 -9.85 6.40 -10.37
CA PHE A 207 -8.51 6.17 -9.81
C PHE A 207 -8.59 6.34 -8.29
N LEU A 208 -8.43 5.25 -7.55
CA LEU A 208 -8.34 5.25 -6.10
C LEU A 208 -6.88 5.03 -5.70
N TYR A 209 -6.27 6.04 -5.06
CA TYR A 209 -4.98 5.91 -4.38
C TYR A 209 -5.24 5.70 -2.89
N LEU A 210 -4.99 4.49 -2.41
CA LEU A 210 -5.14 4.07 -1.02
C LEU A 210 -3.75 3.90 -0.40
N ALA A 211 -3.32 4.93 0.32
CA ALA A 211 -1.98 5.03 0.88
C ALA A 211 -2.02 4.82 2.40
N TYR A 212 -1.85 3.57 2.82
CA TYR A 212 -1.85 3.21 4.24
C TYR A 212 -0.64 3.81 4.98
N THR A 213 -0.79 3.95 6.30
CA THR A 213 0.32 4.21 7.23
C THR A 213 0.83 2.92 7.87
N ALA A 214 0.17 1.80 7.65
CA ALA A 214 0.60 0.49 8.13
C ALA A 214 1.64 -0.13 7.16
N PRO A 215 2.63 -0.86 7.71
CA PRO A 215 2.91 -1.15 9.11
C PRO A 215 3.96 -0.22 9.76
N HIS A 216 4.08 1.06 9.32
CA HIS A 216 5.01 2.05 9.90
C HIS A 216 4.83 2.22 11.42
N ASP A 217 5.89 2.48 12.15
CA ASP A 217 5.83 2.79 13.59
C ASP A 217 4.97 4.04 13.90
N PRO A 218 4.41 4.16 15.11
CA PRO A 218 4.49 3.23 16.25
C PRO A 218 3.72 1.94 15.98
N LEU A 219 4.31 0.80 16.34
CA LEU A 219 3.65 -0.50 16.18
C LEU A 219 2.42 -0.58 17.07
N MET A 220 1.27 -0.61 16.45
CA MET A 220 -0.04 -0.59 17.13
C MET A 220 -1.06 -1.36 16.31
N ALA A 221 -1.74 -2.31 16.92
CA ALA A 221 -2.80 -3.09 16.29
C ALA A 221 -3.93 -3.38 17.28
N TRP A 222 -5.08 -3.81 16.77
CA TRP A 222 -6.17 -4.27 17.60
C TRP A 222 -5.76 -5.54 18.38
N PRO A 223 -6.16 -5.70 19.65
CA PRO A 223 -5.81 -6.88 20.45
C PRO A 223 -6.19 -8.21 19.78
N GLU A 224 -7.34 -8.26 19.14
CA GLU A 224 -7.81 -9.45 18.43
C GLU A 224 -6.93 -9.83 17.22
N ASP A 225 -6.31 -8.87 16.56
CA ASP A 225 -5.37 -9.13 15.48
C ASP A 225 -4.00 -9.57 16.02
N ILE A 226 -3.55 -9.00 17.14
CA ILE A 226 -2.32 -9.44 17.83
C ILE A 226 -2.45 -10.88 18.33
N ASP A 227 -3.59 -11.25 18.91
CA ASP A 227 -3.84 -12.60 19.46
C ASP A 227 -3.71 -13.70 18.39
N LYS A 228 -3.94 -13.41 17.11
CA LYS A 228 -3.70 -14.37 16.01
C LYS A 228 -2.23 -14.77 15.86
N TYR A 229 -1.31 -13.89 16.25
CA TYR A 229 0.13 -14.06 16.08
C TYR A 229 0.85 -14.45 17.36
N LYS A 230 0.15 -14.52 18.47
CA LYS A 230 0.72 -14.84 19.80
C LYS A 230 1.51 -16.14 19.78
N GLY A 231 2.78 -16.05 20.17
CA GLY A 231 3.71 -17.17 20.23
C GLY A 231 4.28 -17.63 18.87
N LYS A 232 3.86 -17.05 17.76
CA LYS A 232 4.38 -17.42 16.42
C LYS A 232 5.86 -17.07 16.25
N TYR A 233 6.39 -16.12 17.03
CA TYR A 233 7.75 -15.62 16.93
C TYR A 233 8.68 -16.07 18.07
N ALA A 234 8.21 -16.93 18.97
CA ALA A 234 9.00 -17.45 20.12
C ALA A 234 10.30 -18.15 19.70
N GLN A 235 10.42 -18.63 18.45
CA GLN A 235 11.64 -19.23 17.91
C GLN A 235 12.69 -18.22 17.45
N GLY A 236 12.38 -16.92 17.46
CA GLY A 236 13.29 -15.82 17.10
C GLY A 236 13.43 -15.55 15.60
N TYR A 237 14.19 -14.50 15.30
CA TYR A 237 14.36 -13.96 13.94
C TYR A 237 15.00 -14.93 12.95
N GLU A 238 16.04 -15.65 13.40
CA GLU A 238 16.81 -16.57 12.55
C GLU A 238 15.90 -17.69 12.02
N ALA A 239 15.03 -18.21 12.87
CA ALA A 239 14.10 -19.26 12.50
C ALA A 239 13.07 -18.76 11.47
N VAL A 240 12.51 -17.58 11.67
CA VAL A 240 11.56 -16.95 10.74
C VAL A 240 12.25 -16.66 9.41
N ARG A 241 13.41 -16.01 9.44
CA ARG A 241 14.21 -15.66 8.26
C ARG A 241 14.57 -16.88 7.42
N LYS A 242 15.01 -17.96 8.06
CA LYS A 242 15.32 -19.22 7.38
C LYS A 242 14.10 -19.83 6.72
N LYS A 243 12.97 -19.90 7.43
CA LYS A 243 11.71 -20.42 6.88
C LYS A 243 11.21 -19.62 5.68
N ARG A 244 11.29 -18.28 5.75
CA ARG A 244 10.95 -17.40 4.63
C ARG A 244 11.83 -17.64 3.43
N PHE A 245 13.16 -17.71 3.63
CA PHE A 245 14.13 -17.95 2.58
C PHE A 245 13.89 -19.29 1.84
N GLU A 246 13.64 -20.36 2.59
CA GLU A 246 13.29 -21.67 2.03
C GLU A 246 11.95 -21.65 1.27
N LYS A 247 10.96 -20.92 1.80
CA LYS A 247 9.66 -20.75 1.12
C LYS A 247 9.80 -19.94 -0.17
N GLN A 248 10.64 -18.89 -0.19
CA GLN A 248 10.91 -18.07 -1.37
C GLN A 248 11.52 -18.88 -2.51
N LYS A 249 12.47 -19.79 -2.21
CA LYS A 249 13.01 -20.73 -3.19
C LYS A 249 11.91 -21.62 -3.77
N LYS A 250 11.11 -22.24 -2.91
CA LYS A 250 9.98 -23.09 -3.33
C LYS A 250 8.94 -22.36 -4.19
N LEU A 251 8.72 -21.07 -3.94
CA LEU A 251 7.82 -20.22 -4.70
C LEU A 251 8.46 -19.69 -6.01
N GLY A 252 9.76 -19.95 -6.24
CA GLY A 252 10.49 -19.41 -7.37
C GLY A 252 10.69 -17.89 -7.34
N ILE A 253 10.60 -17.27 -6.16
CA ILE A 253 10.79 -15.84 -5.96
C ILE A 253 12.28 -15.48 -6.04
N ILE A 254 13.13 -16.38 -5.55
CA ILE A 254 14.59 -16.28 -5.61
C ILE A 254 15.18 -17.54 -6.23
N ASP A 255 16.35 -17.41 -6.84
CA ASP A 255 17.08 -18.53 -7.44
C ASP A 255 17.60 -19.51 -6.36
N GLU A 256 17.62 -20.79 -6.69
CA GLU A 256 18.13 -21.84 -5.79
C GLU A 256 19.61 -21.65 -5.39
N SER A 257 20.40 -20.99 -6.24
CA SER A 257 21.81 -20.69 -5.98
C SER A 257 22.04 -19.58 -4.95
N TYR A 258 21.00 -18.81 -4.61
CA TYR A 258 21.15 -17.74 -3.63
C TYR A 258 21.45 -18.30 -2.25
N ALA A 259 22.37 -17.66 -1.57
CA ALA A 259 22.71 -17.95 -0.17
C ALA A 259 22.05 -16.94 0.76
N LEU A 260 21.59 -17.43 1.92
CA LEU A 260 21.12 -16.54 2.99
C LEU A 260 22.32 -15.78 3.55
N THR A 261 22.25 -14.45 3.56
CA THR A 261 23.31 -13.59 4.08
C THR A 261 23.47 -13.76 5.59
N GLU A 262 24.63 -13.43 6.12
CA GLU A 262 24.81 -13.35 7.58
C GLU A 262 23.90 -12.27 8.18
N PRO A 263 23.34 -12.51 9.37
CA PRO A 263 22.50 -11.52 10.04
C PRO A 263 23.34 -10.31 10.51
N THR A 264 22.75 -9.11 10.41
CA THR A 264 23.37 -7.86 10.89
C THR A 264 22.77 -7.37 12.21
N TYR A 265 21.79 -8.08 12.72
CA TYR A 265 21.14 -7.79 14.01
C TYR A 265 21.74 -8.61 15.15
N VAL A 266 21.40 -8.24 16.39
CA VAL A 266 21.82 -8.95 17.60
C VAL A 266 21.22 -10.36 17.59
N PRO A 267 22.02 -11.44 17.73
CA PRO A 267 21.52 -12.80 17.70
C PRO A 267 20.46 -13.04 18.78
N TRP A 268 19.36 -13.69 18.41
CA TRP A 268 18.25 -14.00 19.31
C TRP A 268 18.69 -14.70 20.59
N GLU A 269 19.61 -15.66 20.48
CA GLU A 269 20.12 -16.44 21.60
C GLU A 269 20.93 -15.61 22.60
N SER A 270 21.43 -14.44 22.20
CA SER A 270 22.17 -13.53 23.09
C SER A 270 21.27 -12.56 23.87
N LEU A 271 19.98 -12.49 23.51
CA LEU A 271 19.01 -11.66 24.20
C LEU A 271 18.61 -12.27 25.54
N SER A 272 18.37 -11.43 26.55
CA SER A 272 17.73 -11.87 27.81
C SER A 272 16.26 -12.31 27.53
N ASP A 273 15.71 -13.10 28.44
CA ASP A 273 14.31 -13.56 28.30
C ASP A 273 13.33 -12.39 28.21
N SER A 274 13.56 -11.31 28.99
CA SER A 274 12.74 -10.11 28.91
C SER A 274 12.88 -9.37 27.57
N ALA A 275 14.08 -9.33 27.00
CA ALA A 275 14.31 -8.74 25.68
C ALA A 275 13.65 -9.58 24.58
N ARG A 276 13.74 -10.91 24.65
CA ARG A 276 13.06 -11.82 23.70
C ARG A 276 11.56 -11.60 23.72
N GLN A 277 10.94 -11.49 24.89
CA GLN A 277 9.49 -11.22 25.01
C GLN A 277 9.09 -9.90 24.37
N VAL A 278 9.91 -8.84 24.50
CA VAL A 278 9.64 -7.55 23.87
C VAL A 278 9.75 -7.65 22.35
N GLU A 279 10.79 -8.31 21.84
CA GLU A 279 11.00 -8.47 20.41
C GLU A 279 9.93 -9.40 19.77
N GLU A 280 9.52 -10.44 20.48
CA GLU A 280 8.41 -11.30 20.08
C GLU A 280 7.12 -10.49 19.95
N LEU A 281 6.77 -9.69 20.96
CA LEU A 281 5.59 -8.83 20.93
C LEU A 281 5.64 -7.81 19.78
N LYS A 282 6.81 -7.20 19.51
CA LYS A 282 6.97 -6.30 18.37
C LYS A 282 6.64 -7.00 17.03
N MET A 283 7.13 -8.23 16.86
CA MET A 283 6.85 -9.02 15.65
C MET A 283 5.37 -9.40 15.55
N GLU A 284 4.74 -9.76 16.67
CA GLU A 284 3.30 -10.07 16.73
C GLU A 284 2.45 -8.85 16.32
N VAL A 285 2.76 -7.67 16.85
CA VAL A 285 2.05 -6.42 16.52
C VAL A 285 2.30 -6.03 15.07
N TYR A 286 3.54 -6.12 14.57
CA TYR A 286 3.86 -5.83 13.17
C TYR A 286 3.08 -6.74 12.22
N ALA A 287 3.05 -8.04 12.49
CA ALA A 287 2.27 -9.00 11.71
C ALA A 287 0.76 -8.71 11.75
N ALA A 288 0.23 -8.33 12.90
CA ALA A 288 -1.16 -7.93 13.07
C ALA A 288 -1.53 -6.68 12.26
N MET A 289 -0.62 -5.70 12.17
CA MET A 289 -0.83 -4.50 11.32
C MET A 289 -0.92 -4.86 9.84
N ILE A 290 -0.09 -5.79 9.37
CA ILE A 290 -0.10 -6.27 7.97
C ILE A 290 -1.39 -7.07 7.70
N ASP A 291 -1.74 -8.00 8.58
CA ASP A 291 -2.99 -8.78 8.49
C ASP A 291 -4.22 -7.85 8.42
N ARG A 292 -4.27 -6.83 9.31
CA ARG A 292 -5.37 -5.86 9.28
C ARG A 292 -5.44 -5.09 7.95
N MET A 293 -4.30 -4.70 7.42
CA MET A 293 -4.23 -4.04 6.11
C MET A 293 -4.76 -4.96 5.01
N ASP A 294 -4.37 -6.23 5.00
CA ASP A 294 -4.86 -7.23 4.05
C ASP A 294 -6.38 -7.43 4.14
N GLN A 295 -6.93 -7.53 5.36
CA GLN A 295 -8.38 -7.62 5.57
C GLN A 295 -9.10 -6.41 4.94
N LYS A 296 -8.55 -5.20 5.12
CA LYS A 296 -9.13 -3.98 4.58
C LYS A 296 -9.02 -3.88 3.06
N ILE A 297 -7.96 -4.40 2.48
CA ILE A 297 -7.83 -4.58 1.02
C ILE A 297 -8.91 -5.54 0.52
N GLY A 298 -9.16 -6.63 1.25
CA GLY A 298 -10.24 -7.57 0.96
C GLY A 298 -11.63 -6.91 0.91
N GLU A 299 -11.90 -5.94 1.78
CA GLU A 299 -13.15 -5.17 1.75
C GLU A 299 -13.30 -4.35 0.44
N ILE A 300 -12.22 -3.75 -0.06
CA ILE A 300 -12.22 -3.03 -1.35
C ILE A 300 -12.48 -4.00 -2.51
N ILE A 301 -11.78 -5.13 -2.54
CA ILE A 301 -11.96 -6.17 -3.58
C ILE A 301 -13.41 -6.65 -3.58
N GLN A 302 -13.96 -6.96 -2.40
CA GLN A 302 -15.34 -7.42 -2.27
C GLN A 302 -16.36 -6.35 -2.65
N LYS A 303 -16.10 -5.07 -2.32
CA LYS A 303 -16.95 -3.95 -2.76
C LYS A 303 -17.03 -3.89 -4.28
N LEU A 304 -15.88 -3.91 -4.96
CA LEU A 304 -15.84 -3.86 -6.43
C LEU A 304 -16.47 -5.09 -7.07
N ARG A 305 -16.31 -6.27 -6.46
CA ARG A 305 -17.00 -7.49 -6.90
C ARG A 305 -18.52 -7.33 -6.82
N THR A 306 -19.06 -6.81 -5.71
CA THR A 306 -20.51 -6.61 -5.54
C THR A 306 -21.07 -5.54 -6.45
N GLN A 307 -20.25 -4.57 -6.88
CA GLN A 307 -20.61 -3.54 -7.85
C GLN A 307 -20.42 -3.97 -9.30
N GLY A 308 -19.94 -5.20 -9.56
CA GLY A 308 -19.66 -5.69 -10.92
C GLY A 308 -18.52 -4.96 -11.63
N LYS A 309 -17.66 -4.26 -10.86
CA LYS A 309 -16.55 -3.46 -11.40
C LYS A 309 -15.17 -4.15 -11.29
N LEU A 310 -15.10 -5.31 -10.61
CA LEU A 310 -13.83 -5.98 -10.31
C LEU A 310 -13.06 -6.37 -11.57
N ASP A 311 -13.76 -6.97 -12.56
CA ASP A 311 -13.14 -7.49 -13.78
C ASP A 311 -12.58 -6.38 -14.69
N ASN A 312 -13.09 -5.14 -14.55
CA ASN A 312 -12.58 -3.95 -15.23
C ASN A 312 -11.79 -3.05 -14.27
N THR A 313 -11.04 -3.62 -13.33
CA THR A 313 -10.22 -2.88 -12.36
C THR A 313 -8.80 -3.41 -12.34
N VAL A 314 -7.82 -2.51 -12.52
CA VAL A 314 -6.40 -2.80 -12.33
C VAL A 314 -6.02 -2.50 -10.88
N PHE A 315 -5.46 -3.51 -10.20
CA PHE A 315 -4.89 -3.34 -8.86
C PHE A 315 -3.37 -3.26 -8.94
N LEU A 316 -2.80 -2.31 -8.23
CA LEU A 316 -1.35 -2.14 -8.03
C LEU A 316 -1.09 -2.11 -6.53
N PHE A 317 -0.26 -3.02 -6.04
CA PHE A 317 0.17 -3.04 -4.63
C PHE A 317 1.68 -2.95 -4.55
N LEU A 318 2.18 -2.04 -3.70
CA LEU A 318 3.61 -1.88 -3.44
C LEU A 318 3.86 -1.24 -2.07
N SER A 319 5.11 -1.28 -1.61
CA SER A 319 5.59 -0.51 -0.45
C SER A 319 6.43 0.67 -0.90
N ASP A 320 6.41 1.78 -0.15
CA ASP A 320 7.22 2.96 -0.45
C ASP A 320 8.71 2.79 -0.08
N ASN A 321 9.02 1.91 0.86
CA ASN A 321 10.39 1.45 1.17
C ASN A 321 10.32 0.09 1.88
N GLY A 322 11.46 -0.46 2.26
CA GLY A 322 11.54 -1.67 3.07
C GLY A 322 11.14 -1.42 4.52
N ALA A 323 11.08 -2.51 5.32
CA ALA A 323 10.82 -2.41 6.74
C ALA A 323 11.83 -1.49 7.44
N SER A 324 11.34 -0.66 8.35
CA SER A 324 12.16 0.20 9.19
C SER A 324 12.53 -0.50 10.49
N ALA A 325 13.67 -0.12 11.05
CA ALA A 325 14.15 -0.57 12.37
C ALA A 325 14.03 0.53 13.44
N GLU A 326 13.25 1.60 13.19
CA GLU A 326 13.09 2.75 14.08
C GLU A 326 12.33 2.41 15.36
#